data_2d5e25091d99d339040b3ad89ce1aea4
#
_entry.id   2d5e25091d99d339040b3ad89ce1aea4
#
_cell.length_a   1.000
_cell.length_b   1.000
_cell.length_c   1.000
_cell.angle_alpha   90.00
_cell.angle_beta   90.00
_cell.angle_gamma   90.00
#
_symmetry.space_group_name_H-M   'P 1'
#
loop_
_entity.id
_entity.type
_entity.pdbx_description
1 polymer ?
#
loop_
_entity_poly.entity_id
_entity_poly.type
_entity_poly.pdbx_seq_one_letter_code
_entity_poly.pdbx_strand_id
1 'polypeptide(L)'
;GGNPEDVRPASGWLVNCILSKHADAMDCYPEPTVLPREPGDRQEAETLSRILPVLLKNDRFRRTYSKAWWDKLKSGCAVYGVFWDNEKLHGLGDVSIRSMDVLNLFWEPGVTDIQESEHFFCTELVPNNHLVRRWPELEGKLGRGGAQVSRYLFDDKVDTSEQSLVVDWYYHTEREGRQVLQYCKFVGENVLYATENDPEMAARGWYDHGKYPFVFDTLFPEEGTPCGYGYVDLCKSAQKQIDLMNQAILKNTLAAATPRFFIRADGAVNENEYADWTRPFVHTNGNLGADSIAPIRVPALDSVYVAVLQNKIAEMKETAGNRDVMSGGTAG
;
A
#
# COMPACT_ATOMS: atom_id res chain seq x y z
N GLY A 1 -27.18 -1.19 4.26
CA GLY A 1 -27.56 -0.74 2.96
C GLY A 1 -27.38 0.77 2.89
N GLY A 2 -26.27 1.25 2.39
CA GLY A 2 -26.05 2.68 2.11
C GLY A 2 -26.90 3.07 0.90
N ASN A 3 -27.53 4.23 0.98
CA ASN A 3 -28.31 4.81 -0.11
C ASN A 3 -27.37 5.02 -1.30
N PRO A 4 -27.69 4.57 -2.54
CA PRO A 4 -26.82 4.77 -3.72
C PRO A 4 -26.53 6.23 -4.06
N GLU A 5 -27.27 7.18 -3.46
CA GLU A 5 -27.08 8.62 -3.62
C GLU A 5 -26.00 9.24 -2.71
N ASP A 6 -25.41 8.47 -1.81
CA ASP A 6 -24.32 8.96 -0.96
C ASP A 6 -22.96 8.84 -1.68
N VAL A 7 -22.87 9.45 -2.86
CA VAL A 7 -21.58 9.67 -3.54
C VAL A 7 -20.77 10.60 -2.66
N ARG A 8 -19.84 10.03 -1.89
CA ARG A 8 -18.88 10.80 -1.09
C ARG A 8 -17.83 11.33 -2.06
N PRO A 9 -17.77 12.63 -2.31
CA PRO A 9 -16.71 13.18 -3.14
C PRO A 9 -15.38 12.92 -2.42
N ALA A 10 -14.52 12.13 -3.05
CA ALA A 10 -13.16 11.92 -2.60
C ALA A 10 -12.25 12.83 -3.44
N SER A 11 -11.51 13.70 -2.77
CA SER A 11 -10.49 14.52 -3.42
C SER A 11 -9.15 13.79 -3.45
N GLY A 12 -8.44 13.86 -4.58
CA GLY A 12 -7.20 13.12 -4.79
C GLY A 12 -5.93 13.80 -4.23
N TRP A 13 -6.03 14.64 -3.20
CA TRP A 13 -4.89 15.41 -2.71
C TRP A 13 -3.76 14.52 -2.16
N LEU A 14 -4.08 13.54 -1.32
CA LEU A 14 -3.10 12.60 -0.80
C LEU A 14 -2.46 11.77 -1.92
N VAL A 15 -3.27 11.29 -2.87
CA VAL A 15 -2.76 10.54 -4.03
C VAL A 15 -1.79 11.39 -4.84
N ASN A 16 -2.12 12.67 -5.08
CA ASN A 16 -1.26 13.59 -5.81
C ASN A 16 0.09 13.82 -5.09
N CYS A 17 0.06 13.95 -3.76
CA CYS A 17 1.29 14.07 -2.97
C CYS A 17 2.19 12.83 -3.13
N ILE A 18 1.62 11.63 -3.05
CA ILE A 18 2.36 10.37 -3.20
C ILE A 18 2.89 10.22 -4.63
N LEU A 19 2.09 10.57 -5.66
CA LEU A 19 2.50 10.54 -7.07
C LEU A 19 3.72 11.42 -7.33
N SER A 20 3.72 12.65 -6.81
CA SER A 20 4.85 13.57 -6.95
C SER A 20 6.13 13.00 -6.34
N LYS A 21 6.06 12.48 -5.11
CA LYS A 21 7.21 11.85 -4.44
C LYS A 21 7.70 10.59 -5.14
N HIS A 22 6.79 9.81 -5.70
CA HIS A 22 7.17 8.65 -6.49
C HIS A 22 7.88 9.05 -7.78
N ALA A 23 7.42 10.09 -8.47
CA ALA A 23 8.09 10.61 -9.66
C ALA A 23 9.51 11.09 -9.35
N ASP A 24 9.69 11.87 -8.27
CA ASP A 24 11.00 12.33 -7.81
C ASP A 24 11.95 11.14 -7.53
N ALA A 25 11.45 10.07 -6.90
CA ALA A 25 12.23 8.87 -6.62
C ALA A 25 12.62 8.12 -7.90
N MET A 26 11.77 8.12 -8.93
CA MET A 26 12.07 7.47 -10.21
C MET A 26 13.09 8.27 -11.04
N ASP A 27 13.11 9.59 -10.90
CA ASP A 27 14.09 10.46 -11.54
C ASP A 27 15.49 10.34 -10.89
N CYS A 28 15.52 10.04 -9.58
CA CYS A 28 16.74 9.81 -8.80
C CYS A 28 17.08 8.32 -8.66
N TYR A 29 16.86 7.51 -9.71
CA TYR A 29 17.18 6.08 -9.68
C TYR A 29 18.66 5.84 -9.42
N PRO A 30 19.03 5.02 -8.40
CA PRO A 30 20.40 4.84 -7.99
C PRO A 30 21.19 3.98 -8.98
N GLU A 31 22.43 4.39 -9.26
CA GLU A 31 23.40 3.57 -9.97
C GLU A 31 24.43 3.02 -8.98
N PRO A 32 24.57 1.68 -8.85
CA PRO A 32 25.49 1.09 -7.92
C PRO A 32 26.94 1.24 -8.41
N THR A 33 27.81 1.66 -7.51
CA THR A 33 29.26 1.71 -7.72
C THR A 33 29.96 1.02 -6.57
N VAL A 34 30.87 0.11 -6.88
CA VAL A 34 31.69 -0.60 -5.89
C VAL A 34 33.02 0.11 -5.75
N LEU A 35 33.35 0.50 -4.52
CA LEU A 35 34.64 1.09 -4.18
C LEU A 35 35.57 0.04 -3.62
N PRO A 36 36.89 0.04 -4.00
CA PRO A 36 37.84 -0.86 -3.43
C PRO A 36 38.10 -0.54 -1.95
N ARG A 37 38.19 -1.55 -1.13
CA ARG A 37 38.50 -1.39 0.30
C ARG A 37 40.01 -1.25 0.52
N GLU A 38 40.78 -2.01 -0.26
CA GLU A 38 42.26 -1.98 -0.26
C GLU A 38 42.76 -1.75 -1.68
N PRO A 39 44.03 -1.29 -1.84
CA PRO A 39 44.61 -1.06 -3.16
C PRO A 39 44.61 -2.30 -4.08
N GLY A 40 44.66 -3.51 -3.50
CA GLY A 40 44.61 -4.79 -4.23
C GLY A 40 43.24 -5.10 -4.84
N ASP A 41 42.15 -4.53 -4.28
CA ASP A 41 40.78 -4.84 -4.66
C ASP A 41 40.25 -4.03 -5.84
N ARG A 42 41.09 -3.16 -6.42
CA ARG A 42 40.67 -2.21 -7.49
C ARG A 42 40.07 -2.92 -8.70
N GLN A 43 40.72 -3.99 -9.16
CA GLN A 43 40.27 -4.72 -10.33
C GLN A 43 38.95 -5.45 -10.08
N GLU A 44 38.76 -6.00 -8.90
CA GLU A 44 37.53 -6.66 -8.50
C GLU A 44 36.39 -5.65 -8.32
N ALA A 45 36.63 -4.53 -7.67
CA ALA A 45 35.66 -3.45 -7.50
C ALA A 45 35.21 -2.86 -8.85
N GLU A 46 36.11 -2.65 -9.81
CA GLU A 46 35.77 -2.25 -11.17
C GLU A 46 34.93 -3.31 -11.89
N THR A 47 35.28 -4.58 -11.74
CA THR A 47 34.54 -5.70 -12.35
C THR A 47 33.14 -5.75 -11.79
N LEU A 48 32.95 -5.70 -10.46
CA LEU A 48 31.66 -5.67 -9.80
C LEU A 48 30.82 -4.45 -10.19
N SER A 49 31.44 -3.27 -10.28
CA SER A 49 30.76 -2.03 -10.74
C SER A 49 30.21 -2.13 -12.16
N ARG A 50 30.82 -2.95 -13.01
CA ARG A 50 30.32 -3.23 -14.37
C ARG A 50 29.23 -4.32 -14.40
N ILE A 51 29.34 -5.32 -13.52
CA ILE A 51 28.40 -6.46 -13.46
C ILE A 51 27.08 -6.04 -12.81
N LEU A 52 27.09 -5.30 -11.70
CA LEU A 52 25.89 -4.96 -10.94
C LEU A 52 24.82 -4.26 -11.77
N PRO A 53 25.10 -3.24 -12.60
CA PRO A 53 24.07 -2.61 -13.45
C PRO A 53 23.44 -3.59 -14.44
N VAL A 54 24.24 -4.52 -15.00
CA VAL A 54 23.75 -5.55 -15.94
C VAL A 54 22.82 -6.53 -15.22
N LEU A 55 23.20 -6.99 -14.02
CA LEU A 55 22.38 -7.88 -13.19
C LEU A 55 21.05 -7.21 -12.84
N LEU A 56 21.07 -5.97 -12.36
CA LEU A 56 19.86 -5.21 -12.03
C LEU A 56 18.96 -4.99 -13.25
N LYS A 57 19.56 -4.75 -14.43
CA LYS A 57 18.81 -4.61 -15.68
C LYS A 57 18.16 -5.93 -16.08
N ASN A 58 18.86 -7.06 -16.02
CA ASN A 58 18.36 -8.38 -16.36
C ASN A 58 17.24 -8.81 -15.42
N ASP A 59 17.35 -8.51 -14.14
CA ASP A 59 16.31 -8.77 -13.12
C ASP A 59 15.14 -7.76 -13.19
N ARG A 60 15.17 -6.79 -14.09
CA ARG A 60 14.17 -5.72 -14.20
C ARG A 60 13.98 -4.94 -12.89
N PHE A 61 15.05 -4.75 -12.16
CA PHE A 61 15.03 -4.15 -10.82
C PHE A 61 14.35 -2.77 -10.80
N ARG A 62 14.40 -1.98 -11.86
CA ARG A 62 13.70 -0.69 -11.94
C ARG A 62 12.18 -0.83 -11.70
N ARG A 63 11.58 -1.93 -12.15
CA ARG A 63 10.16 -2.22 -11.89
C ARG A 63 9.92 -2.58 -10.42
N THR A 64 10.80 -3.41 -9.86
CA THR A 64 10.77 -3.78 -8.45
C THR A 64 10.96 -2.55 -7.55
N TYR A 65 11.90 -1.70 -7.89
CA TYR A 65 12.17 -0.43 -7.23
C TYR A 65 10.96 0.51 -7.24
N SER A 66 10.33 0.70 -8.40
CA SER A 66 9.11 1.50 -8.51
C SER A 66 7.98 0.98 -7.62
N LYS A 67 7.75 -0.35 -7.62
CA LYS A 67 6.74 -0.97 -6.75
C LYS A 67 7.07 -0.78 -5.27
N ALA A 68 8.32 -1.02 -4.90
CA ALA A 68 8.80 -0.85 -3.53
C ALA A 68 8.64 0.60 -3.04
N TRP A 69 8.95 1.58 -3.87
CA TRP A 69 8.71 2.99 -3.53
C TRP A 69 7.24 3.33 -3.33
N TRP A 70 6.32 2.74 -4.11
CA TRP A 70 4.89 2.86 -3.87
C TRP A 70 4.50 2.35 -2.48
N ASP A 71 5.02 1.20 -2.09
CA ASP A 71 4.74 0.60 -0.79
C ASP A 71 5.38 1.44 0.33
N LYS A 72 6.62 1.89 0.15
CA LYS A 72 7.34 2.78 1.07
C LYS A 72 6.59 4.09 1.33
N LEU A 73 6.14 4.76 0.28
CA LEU A 73 5.43 6.04 0.40
C LEU A 73 4.07 5.88 1.08
N LYS A 74 3.35 4.79 0.83
CA LYS A 74 2.04 4.54 1.43
C LYS A 74 2.13 4.10 2.88
N SER A 75 2.86 3.03 3.13
CA SER A 75 2.88 2.31 4.41
C SER A 75 4.12 2.56 5.26
N GLY A 76 5.09 3.32 4.76
CA GLY A 76 6.31 3.69 5.48
C GLY A 76 7.47 2.73 5.28
N CYS A 77 7.26 1.56 4.69
CA CYS A 77 8.29 0.57 4.50
C CYS A 77 8.16 -0.12 3.14
N ALA A 78 9.29 -0.28 2.44
CA ALA A 78 9.46 -1.24 1.36
C ALA A 78 10.37 -2.37 1.83
N VAL A 79 10.10 -3.58 1.39
CA VAL A 79 10.96 -4.72 1.69
C VAL A 79 11.41 -5.37 0.38
N TYR A 80 12.72 -5.50 0.23
CA TYR A 80 13.33 -6.23 -0.87
C TYR A 80 13.78 -7.61 -0.37
N GLY A 81 13.35 -8.66 -1.07
CA GLY A 81 13.91 -10.00 -0.90
C GLY A 81 14.97 -10.24 -1.96
N VAL A 82 16.16 -10.65 -1.56
CA VAL A 82 17.29 -10.94 -2.46
C VAL A 82 17.60 -12.43 -2.39
N PHE A 83 17.29 -13.15 -3.45
CA PHE A 83 17.39 -14.60 -3.48
C PHE A 83 18.26 -15.08 -4.63
N TRP A 84 18.78 -16.29 -4.51
CA TRP A 84 19.34 -17.01 -5.63
C TRP A 84 18.25 -17.85 -6.30
N ASP A 85 18.05 -17.68 -7.60
CA ASP A 85 17.06 -18.39 -8.40
C ASP A 85 17.75 -19.37 -9.35
N ASN A 86 17.72 -20.64 -9.02
CA ASN A 86 18.38 -21.71 -9.77
C ASN A 86 17.76 -21.94 -11.17
N GLU A 87 16.54 -21.46 -11.43
CA GLU A 87 15.87 -21.65 -12.72
C GLU A 87 16.29 -20.62 -13.76
N LYS A 88 16.89 -19.51 -13.32
CA LYS A 88 17.39 -18.46 -14.23
C LYS A 88 18.57 -18.97 -15.07
N LEU A 89 18.79 -18.32 -16.21
CA LEU A 89 19.89 -18.59 -17.14
C LEU A 89 19.99 -20.07 -17.54
N HIS A 90 18.85 -20.70 -17.85
CA HIS A 90 18.78 -22.10 -18.23
C HIS A 90 19.35 -23.09 -17.19
N GLY A 91 19.18 -22.80 -15.91
CA GLY A 91 19.62 -23.65 -14.82
C GLY A 91 21.00 -23.31 -14.24
N LEU A 92 21.67 -22.26 -14.75
CA LEU A 92 22.92 -21.76 -14.16
C LEU A 92 22.65 -20.96 -12.87
N GLY A 93 21.44 -20.46 -12.71
CA GLY A 93 21.05 -19.60 -11.61
C GLY A 93 21.49 -18.15 -11.78
N ASP A 94 20.76 -17.26 -11.12
CA ASP A 94 21.08 -15.83 -11.04
C ASP A 94 20.38 -15.22 -9.83
N VAL A 95 20.80 -14.00 -9.45
CA VAL A 95 20.16 -13.23 -8.39
C VAL A 95 18.76 -12.82 -8.81
N SER A 96 17.82 -12.88 -7.90
CA SER A 96 16.44 -12.42 -8.04
C SER A 96 16.10 -11.45 -6.92
N ILE A 97 15.72 -10.23 -7.28
CA ILE A 97 15.32 -9.19 -6.33
C ILE A 97 13.82 -8.95 -6.46
N ARG A 98 13.09 -9.17 -5.37
CA ARG A 98 11.63 -9.07 -5.35
C ARG A 98 11.16 -8.04 -4.32
N SER A 99 10.11 -7.29 -4.65
CA SER A 99 9.39 -6.51 -3.66
C SER A 99 8.51 -7.45 -2.83
N MET A 100 8.76 -7.51 -1.54
CA MET A 100 8.02 -8.34 -0.60
C MET A 100 6.87 -7.54 0.02
N ASP A 101 5.77 -8.22 0.32
CA ASP A 101 4.66 -7.63 1.06
C ASP A 101 4.95 -7.78 2.56
N VAL A 102 5.07 -6.65 3.25
CA VAL A 102 5.37 -6.62 4.69
C VAL A 102 4.35 -7.40 5.52
N LEU A 103 3.10 -7.51 5.06
CA LEU A 103 2.05 -8.26 5.75
C LEU A 103 2.27 -9.78 5.74
N ASN A 104 3.18 -10.26 4.90
CA ASN A 104 3.54 -11.68 4.83
C ASN A 104 4.87 -11.99 5.54
N LEU A 105 5.43 -11.01 6.25
CA LEU A 105 6.70 -11.12 6.93
C LEU A 105 6.48 -10.99 8.44
N PHE A 106 7.15 -11.85 9.20
CA PHE A 106 7.01 -11.88 10.66
C PHE A 106 8.39 -12.02 11.30
N TRP A 107 8.61 -11.25 12.35
CA TRP A 107 9.86 -11.20 13.13
C TRP A 107 9.53 -10.96 14.60
N GLU A 108 10.52 -10.97 15.46
CA GLU A 108 10.34 -10.74 16.89
C GLU A 108 9.90 -9.30 17.19
N PRO A 109 8.96 -9.13 18.12
CA PRO A 109 8.54 -7.81 18.56
C PRO A 109 9.68 -7.01 19.19
N GLY A 110 9.74 -5.71 18.90
CA GLY A 110 10.68 -4.80 19.55
C GLY A 110 12.05 -4.68 18.87
N VAL A 111 12.35 -5.47 17.82
CA VAL A 111 13.58 -5.30 17.04
C VAL A 111 13.43 -4.18 16.03
N THR A 112 14.45 -3.36 15.89
CA THR A 112 14.54 -2.29 14.88
C THR A 112 15.24 -2.77 13.61
N ASP A 113 16.30 -3.60 13.77
CA ASP A 113 16.96 -4.29 12.66
C ASP A 113 16.54 -5.76 12.67
N ILE A 114 15.95 -6.24 11.57
CA ILE A 114 15.54 -7.64 11.45
C ILE A 114 16.69 -8.61 11.60
N GLN A 115 17.95 -8.19 11.35
CA GLN A 115 19.12 -9.03 11.51
C GLN A 115 19.42 -9.40 12.99
N GLU A 116 18.79 -8.67 13.93
CA GLU A 116 18.85 -8.93 15.36
C GLU A 116 17.77 -9.91 15.84
N SER A 117 16.78 -10.23 15.00
CA SER A 117 15.72 -11.20 15.30
C SER A 117 16.29 -12.62 15.28
N GLU A 118 15.96 -13.47 16.25
CA GLU A 118 16.36 -14.88 16.24
C GLU A 118 15.61 -15.66 15.17
N HIS A 119 14.36 -15.26 14.89
CA HIS A 119 13.49 -15.91 13.92
C HIS A 119 12.91 -14.92 12.95
N PHE A 120 12.84 -15.30 11.68
CA PHE A 120 12.19 -14.54 10.64
C PHE A 120 11.36 -15.46 9.74
N PHE A 121 10.11 -15.12 9.54
CA PHE A 121 9.19 -15.90 8.70
C PHE A 121 8.70 -15.08 7.51
N CYS A 122 8.66 -15.75 6.36
CA CYS A 122 8.00 -15.26 5.16
C CYS A 122 6.89 -16.25 4.79
N THR A 123 5.69 -15.74 4.53
CA THR A 123 4.53 -16.58 4.20
C THR A 123 4.03 -16.29 2.81
N GLU A 124 3.61 -17.33 2.10
CA GLU A 124 3.04 -17.23 0.77
C GLU A 124 1.85 -18.18 0.62
N LEU A 125 0.75 -17.71 0.04
CA LEU A 125 -0.34 -18.58 -0.39
C LEU A 125 -0.03 -19.16 -1.76
N VAL A 126 0.04 -20.48 -1.83
CA VAL A 126 0.34 -21.21 -3.06
C VAL A 126 -0.80 -22.18 -3.38
N PRO A 127 -1.27 -22.24 -4.63
CA PRO A 127 -2.26 -23.20 -5.06
C PRO A 127 -1.81 -24.65 -4.81
N ASN A 128 -2.69 -25.49 -4.27
CA ASN A 128 -2.39 -26.87 -3.90
C ASN A 128 -1.89 -27.70 -5.08
N ASN A 129 -2.43 -27.48 -6.28
CA ASN A 129 -1.97 -28.16 -7.50
C ASN A 129 -0.50 -27.85 -7.85
N HIS A 130 -0.02 -26.62 -7.57
CA HIS A 130 1.39 -26.25 -7.77
C HIS A 130 2.29 -26.94 -6.75
N LEU A 131 1.82 -27.03 -5.51
CA LEU A 131 2.55 -27.71 -4.44
C LEU A 131 2.69 -29.21 -4.72
N VAL A 132 1.60 -29.90 -5.05
CA VAL A 132 1.62 -31.33 -5.39
C VAL A 132 2.46 -31.61 -6.63
N ARG A 133 2.44 -30.73 -7.64
CA ARG A 133 3.30 -30.88 -8.82
C ARG A 133 4.78 -30.83 -8.49
N ARG A 134 5.17 -29.98 -7.53
CA ARG A 134 6.59 -29.83 -7.12
C ARG A 134 6.99 -30.83 -6.04
N TRP A 135 6.08 -31.19 -5.18
CA TRP A 135 6.24 -32.15 -4.06
C TRP A 135 5.09 -33.16 -4.08
N PRO A 136 5.19 -34.23 -4.88
CA PRO A 136 4.12 -35.23 -5.03
C PRO A 136 3.71 -35.90 -3.70
N GLU A 137 4.60 -35.95 -2.71
CA GLU A 137 4.37 -36.49 -1.38
C GLU A 137 3.32 -35.71 -0.55
N LEU A 138 2.94 -34.51 -1.01
CA LEU A 138 1.88 -33.68 -0.41
C LEU A 138 0.47 -34.09 -0.87
N GLU A 139 0.35 -34.98 -1.85
CA GLU A 139 -0.95 -35.40 -2.35
C GLU A 139 -1.79 -36.02 -1.21
N GLY A 140 -3.01 -35.49 -1.02
CA GLY A 140 -3.91 -35.89 0.05
C GLY A 140 -3.56 -35.39 1.47
N LYS A 141 -2.42 -34.69 1.65
CA LYS A 141 -2.00 -34.13 2.94
C LYS A 141 -2.32 -32.65 3.10
N LEU A 142 -2.59 -31.95 1.98
CA LEU A 142 -2.95 -30.55 1.99
C LEU A 142 -4.42 -30.39 2.43
N GLY A 143 -4.63 -29.61 3.48
CA GLY A 143 -5.96 -29.35 4.02
C GLY A 143 -6.81 -28.51 3.02
N ARG A 144 -8.13 -28.75 3.04
CA ARG A 144 -9.12 -27.89 2.36
C ARG A 144 -9.53 -26.67 3.20
N GLY A 145 -8.81 -26.38 4.27
CA GLY A 145 -9.05 -25.22 5.11
C GLY A 145 -8.32 -24.02 4.55
N GLY A 146 -9.04 -23.03 4.03
CA GLY A 146 -8.47 -21.78 3.59
C GLY A 146 -7.61 -21.15 4.68
N ALA A 147 -6.35 -20.94 4.42
CA ALA A 147 -5.48 -20.18 5.32
C ALA A 147 -5.98 -18.73 5.36
N GLN A 148 -6.35 -18.27 6.55
CA GLN A 148 -6.65 -16.85 6.73
C GLN A 148 -5.33 -16.08 6.68
N VAL A 149 -5.11 -15.41 5.57
CA VAL A 149 -4.00 -14.47 5.42
C VAL A 149 -4.55 -13.06 5.53
N SER A 150 -3.95 -12.26 6.37
CA SER A 150 -4.38 -10.88 6.63
C SER A 150 -4.57 -10.03 5.38
N ARG A 151 -3.84 -10.34 4.31
CA ARG A 151 -3.97 -9.69 3.00
C ARG A 151 -5.37 -9.79 2.38
N TYR A 152 -6.09 -10.89 2.63
CA TYR A 152 -7.40 -11.16 2.04
C TYR A 152 -8.57 -10.96 3.01
N LEU A 153 -8.31 -10.53 4.25
CA LEU A 153 -9.36 -10.24 5.22
C LEU A 153 -10.34 -9.15 4.77
N PHE A 154 -9.95 -8.33 3.80
CA PHE A 154 -10.76 -7.23 3.28
C PHE A 154 -11.40 -7.53 1.91
N ASP A 155 -11.15 -8.71 1.33
CA ASP A 155 -11.72 -9.13 0.05
C ASP A 155 -12.37 -10.51 0.17
N ASP A 156 -13.62 -10.53 0.61
CA ASP A 156 -14.45 -11.74 0.75
C ASP A 156 -14.69 -12.49 -0.57
N LYS A 157 -14.22 -11.93 -1.70
CA LYS A 157 -14.39 -12.53 -3.03
C LYS A 157 -13.22 -13.44 -3.42
N VAL A 158 -12.12 -13.42 -2.68
CA VAL A 158 -10.97 -14.27 -2.98
C VAL A 158 -11.19 -15.65 -2.35
N ASP A 159 -11.43 -16.63 -3.19
CA ASP A 159 -11.50 -18.04 -2.77
C ASP A 159 -10.08 -18.58 -2.53
N THR A 160 -9.77 -18.88 -1.28
CA THR A 160 -8.48 -19.47 -0.86
C THR A 160 -8.60 -20.95 -0.49
N SER A 161 -9.77 -21.59 -0.75
CA SER A 161 -10.07 -22.96 -0.31
C SER A 161 -9.11 -24.02 -0.89
N GLU A 162 -8.55 -23.78 -2.08
CA GLU A 162 -7.60 -24.66 -2.74
C GLU A 162 -6.15 -24.13 -2.69
N GLN A 163 -5.86 -23.28 -1.72
CA GLN A 163 -4.52 -22.74 -1.48
C GLN A 163 -4.03 -23.15 -0.11
N SER A 164 -2.74 -23.37 0.00
CA SER A 164 -2.07 -23.64 1.27
C SER A 164 -1.04 -22.55 1.58
N LEU A 165 -0.90 -22.27 2.88
CA LEU A 165 0.11 -21.36 3.37
C LEU A 165 1.45 -22.06 3.40
N VAL A 166 2.37 -21.62 2.58
CA VAL A 166 3.77 -22.01 2.61
C VAL A 166 4.49 -21.06 3.53
N VAL A 167 5.31 -21.58 4.42
CA VAL A 167 6.11 -20.81 5.36
C VAL A 167 7.59 -21.06 5.06
N ASP A 168 8.30 -19.98 4.85
CA ASP A 168 9.76 -19.93 4.77
C ASP A 168 10.25 -19.37 6.10
N TRP A 169 10.92 -20.21 6.89
CA TRP A 169 11.45 -19.90 8.20
C TRP A 169 12.96 -19.79 8.15
N TYR A 170 13.45 -18.62 8.49
CA TYR A 170 14.86 -18.32 8.65
C TYR A 170 15.15 -18.14 10.14
N TYR A 171 16.26 -18.73 10.62
CA TYR A 171 16.65 -18.64 12.02
C TYR A 171 18.16 -18.81 12.19
N HIS A 172 18.69 -18.26 13.26
CA HIS A 172 20.09 -18.38 13.59
C HIS A 172 20.35 -19.51 14.56
N THR A 173 21.41 -20.28 14.32
CA THR A 173 21.93 -21.30 15.24
C THR A 173 23.40 -21.02 15.47
N GLU A 174 23.89 -21.40 16.65
CA GLU A 174 25.32 -21.35 16.94
C GLU A 174 25.97 -22.69 16.58
N ARG A 175 26.98 -22.65 15.73
CA ARG A 175 27.78 -23.81 15.36
C ARG A 175 29.27 -23.45 15.48
N GLU A 176 30.03 -24.19 16.27
CA GLU A 176 31.45 -23.97 16.46
C GLU A 176 31.84 -22.51 16.82
N GLY A 177 31.01 -21.83 17.63
CA GLY A 177 31.22 -20.45 18.02
C GLY A 177 30.95 -19.43 16.92
N ARG A 178 30.27 -19.82 15.84
CA ARG A 178 29.80 -18.94 14.76
C ARG A 178 28.29 -19.00 14.65
N GLN A 179 27.71 -17.85 14.43
CA GLN A 179 26.28 -17.76 14.10
C GLN A 179 26.08 -18.17 12.65
N VAL A 180 25.22 -19.15 12.42
CA VAL A 180 24.92 -19.72 11.11
C VAL A 180 23.44 -19.53 10.81
N LEU A 181 23.13 -19.04 9.63
CA LEU A 181 21.75 -18.89 9.17
C LEU A 181 21.21 -20.23 8.69
N GLN A 182 20.15 -20.71 9.31
CA GLN A 182 19.39 -21.88 8.88
C GLN A 182 18.13 -21.49 8.16
N TYR A 183 17.61 -22.41 7.35
CA TYR A 183 16.39 -22.21 6.58
C TYR A 183 15.54 -23.48 6.58
N CYS A 184 14.24 -23.29 6.81
CA CYS A 184 13.25 -24.36 6.73
C CYS A 184 12.03 -23.91 5.95
N LYS A 185 11.60 -24.69 4.98
CA LYS A 185 10.37 -24.48 4.22
C LYS A 185 9.37 -25.56 4.58
N PHE A 186 8.14 -25.18 4.95
CA PHE A 186 7.11 -26.14 5.32
C PHE A 186 5.70 -25.68 4.96
N VAL A 187 4.77 -26.65 4.92
CA VAL A 187 3.32 -26.43 4.72
C VAL A 187 2.57 -27.22 5.77
N GLY A 188 1.91 -26.55 6.70
CA GLY A 188 1.31 -27.19 7.86
C GLY A 188 2.36 -27.97 8.65
N GLU A 189 2.17 -29.28 8.78
CA GLU A 189 3.12 -30.18 9.48
C GLU A 189 4.16 -30.82 8.54
N ASN A 190 4.10 -30.53 7.23
CA ASN A 190 5.00 -31.16 6.24
C ASN A 190 6.19 -30.26 5.94
N VAL A 191 7.38 -30.71 6.34
CA VAL A 191 8.66 -30.08 5.98
C VAL A 191 9.00 -30.42 4.53
N LEU A 192 9.14 -29.37 3.70
CA LEU A 192 9.49 -29.50 2.28
C LEU A 192 10.99 -29.47 2.06
N TYR A 193 11.69 -28.67 2.86
CA TYR A 193 13.14 -28.55 2.85
C TYR A 193 13.61 -27.98 4.17
N ALA A 194 14.74 -28.46 4.68
CA ALA A 194 15.44 -27.86 5.81
C ALA A 194 16.95 -28.01 5.63
N THR A 195 17.69 -26.93 5.86
CA THR A 195 19.16 -26.93 5.80
C THR A 195 19.77 -27.89 6.79
N GLU A 196 19.15 -28.09 7.96
CA GLU A 196 19.63 -29.01 8.97
C GLU A 196 19.56 -30.50 8.57
N ASN A 197 18.75 -30.85 7.55
CA ASN A 197 18.66 -32.19 6.99
C ASN A 197 19.79 -32.49 5.99
N ASP A 198 20.52 -31.48 5.55
CA ASP A 198 21.68 -31.60 4.68
C ASP A 198 22.95 -31.31 5.50
N PRO A 199 23.89 -32.31 5.68
CA PRO A 199 25.07 -32.14 6.51
C PRO A 199 26.00 -30.99 6.10
N GLU A 200 26.09 -30.72 4.78
CA GLU A 200 26.91 -29.60 4.26
C GLU A 200 26.23 -28.25 4.58
N MET A 201 24.96 -28.15 4.29
CA MET A 201 24.19 -26.92 4.54
C MET A 201 23.98 -26.66 6.02
N ALA A 202 23.86 -27.71 6.86
CA ALA A 202 23.75 -27.57 8.32
C ALA A 202 24.98 -26.92 8.93
N ALA A 203 26.16 -27.19 8.37
CA ALA A 203 27.42 -26.63 8.84
C ALA A 203 27.70 -25.24 8.25
N ARG A 204 27.46 -25.08 6.96
CA ARG A 204 27.71 -23.83 6.21
C ARG A 204 26.63 -22.77 6.42
N GLY A 205 25.37 -23.19 6.55
CA GLY A 205 24.20 -22.33 6.54
C GLY A 205 23.63 -22.09 5.17
N TRP A 206 22.46 -21.43 5.14
CA TRP A 206 21.73 -21.12 3.89
C TRP A 206 22.47 -20.11 2.99
N TYR A 207 23.12 -19.12 3.61
CA TYR A 207 23.96 -18.14 2.94
C TYR A 207 25.26 -17.92 3.71
N ASP A 208 26.37 -17.83 3.01
CA ASP A 208 27.71 -17.63 3.59
C ASP A 208 27.83 -16.33 4.40
N HIS A 209 27.04 -15.31 4.07
CA HIS A 209 27.04 -14.03 4.80
C HIS A 209 26.27 -14.09 6.13
N GLY A 210 25.53 -15.17 6.42
CA GLY A 210 24.80 -15.39 7.67
C GLY A 210 23.67 -14.39 7.95
N LYS A 211 23.19 -13.64 6.96
CA LYS A 211 22.14 -12.61 7.11
C LYS A 211 20.84 -13.06 6.45
N TYR A 212 19.73 -12.61 7.01
CA TYR A 212 18.43 -12.76 6.35
C TYR A 212 18.43 -12.08 4.98
N PRO A 213 17.85 -12.71 3.93
CA PRO A 213 17.88 -12.19 2.57
C PRO A 213 16.83 -11.09 2.34
N PHE A 214 16.55 -10.28 3.34
CA PHE A 214 15.56 -9.22 3.30
C PHE A 214 16.20 -7.89 3.68
N VAL A 215 15.87 -6.85 2.91
CA VAL A 215 16.31 -5.48 3.14
C VAL A 215 15.08 -4.61 3.36
N PHE A 216 14.97 -4.05 4.55
CA PHE A 216 13.93 -3.09 4.90
C PHE A 216 14.41 -1.68 4.57
N ASP A 217 13.61 -0.98 3.78
CA ASP A 217 13.83 0.40 3.38
C ASP A 217 12.72 1.27 3.94
N THR A 218 12.98 1.92 5.06
CA THR A 218 12.02 2.66 5.87
C THR A 218 12.00 4.14 5.50
N LEU A 219 10.80 4.73 5.37
CA LEU A 219 10.63 6.15 5.03
C LEU A 219 10.81 7.05 6.25
N PHE A 220 9.97 6.87 7.26
CA PHE A 220 10.03 7.56 8.54
C PHE A 220 10.19 6.52 9.64
N PRO A 221 11.38 6.41 10.24
CA PRO A 221 11.65 5.36 11.21
C PRO A 221 10.85 5.57 12.50
N GLU A 222 10.50 4.46 13.14
CA GLU A 222 9.86 4.39 14.44
C GLU A 222 10.65 3.41 15.33
N GLU A 223 10.82 3.74 16.60
CA GLU A 223 11.55 2.89 17.53
C GLU A 223 10.79 1.57 17.78
N GLY A 224 11.54 0.47 17.87
CA GLY A 224 11.01 -0.87 18.16
C GLY A 224 10.34 -1.56 16.97
N THR A 225 10.47 -1.03 15.75
CA THR A 225 10.02 -1.68 14.53
C THR A 225 10.91 -1.32 13.33
N PRO A 226 11.16 -2.25 12.42
CA PRO A 226 11.88 -1.95 11.17
C PRO A 226 11.00 -1.23 10.13
N CYS A 227 9.68 -1.09 10.35
CA CYS A 227 8.75 -0.63 9.32
C CYS A 227 8.52 0.88 9.29
N GLY A 228 8.42 1.55 10.44
CA GLY A 228 8.09 2.98 10.49
C GLY A 228 6.69 3.32 9.97
N TYR A 229 6.50 4.55 9.47
CA TYR A 229 5.22 5.06 8.98
C TYR A 229 5.36 5.82 7.66
N GLY A 230 4.25 5.96 6.92
CA GLY A 230 4.20 6.54 5.59
C GLY A 230 3.36 7.81 5.48
N TYR A 231 3.23 8.33 4.26
CA TYR A 231 2.41 9.52 3.99
C TYR A 231 0.92 9.30 4.25
N VAL A 232 0.43 8.06 4.12
CA VAL A 232 -0.97 7.77 4.45
C VAL A 232 -1.23 8.03 5.94
N ASP A 233 -0.31 7.62 6.80
CA ASP A 233 -0.44 7.82 8.25
C ASP A 233 -0.43 9.32 8.61
N LEU A 234 0.47 10.08 8.00
CA LEU A 234 0.60 11.51 8.22
C LEU A 234 -0.60 12.32 7.69
N CYS A 235 -1.09 12.00 6.49
CA CYS A 235 -2.03 12.85 5.76
C CYS A 235 -3.48 12.36 5.80
N LYS A 236 -3.75 11.13 6.26
CA LYS A 236 -5.08 10.52 6.29
C LYS A 236 -6.12 11.36 7.02
N SER A 237 -5.75 11.96 8.14
CA SER A 237 -6.66 12.81 8.93
C SER A 237 -7.02 14.09 8.18
N ALA A 238 -6.03 14.78 7.60
CA ALA A 238 -6.24 15.97 6.81
C ALA A 238 -7.09 15.69 5.57
N GLN A 239 -6.82 14.59 4.84
CA GLN A 239 -7.60 14.17 3.68
C GLN A 239 -9.08 13.94 4.04
N LYS A 240 -9.36 13.24 5.15
CA LYS A 240 -10.72 13.02 5.62
C LYS A 240 -11.46 14.33 5.95
N GLN A 241 -10.77 15.29 6.57
CA GLN A 241 -11.36 16.60 6.86
C GLN A 241 -11.69 17.38 5.59
N ILE A 242 -10.78 17.37 4.61
CA ILE A 242 -10.98 18.00 3.29
C ILE A 242 -12.21 17.40 2.60
N ASP A 243 -12.33 16.07 2.58
CA ASP A 243 -13.45 15.38 1.93
C ASP A 243 -14.78 15.68 2.63
N LEU A 244 -14.82 15.73 3.96
CA LEU A 244 -16.02 16.10 4.72
C LEU A 244 -16.44 17.56 4.43
N MET A 245 -15.49 18.49 4.35
CA MET A 245 -15.76 19.89 4.04
C MET A 245 -16.26 20.04 2.61
N ASN A 246 -15.64 19.39 1.64
CA ASN A 246 -16.10 19.37 0.25
C ASN A 246 -17.53 18.82 0.14
N GLN A 247 -17.85 17.75 0.87
CA GLN A 247 -19.18 17.17 0.89
C GLN A 247 -20.20 18.15 1.49
N ALA A 248 -19.86 18.85 2.59
CA ALA A 248 -20.74 19.84 3.21
C ALA A 248 -21.00 21.03 2.29
N ILE A 249 -19.96 21.55 1.62
CA ILE A 249 -20.08 22.62 0.64
C ILE A 249 -20.97 22.19 -0.52
N LEU A 250 -20.74 21.00 -1.10
CA LEU A 250 -21.54 20.49 -2.21
C LEU A 250 -23.01 20.31 -1.82
N LYS A 251 -23.29 19.69 -0.66
CA LYS A 251 -24.67 19.50 -0.16
C LYS A 251 -25.40 20.83 0.03
N ASN A 252 -24.73 21.81 0.62
CA ASN A 252 -25.33 23.14 0.78
C ASN A 252 -25.58 23.83 -0.57
N THR A 253 -24.61 23.76 -1.49
CA THR A 253 -24.73 24.34 -2.83
C THR A 253 -25.90 23.72 -3.61
N LEU A 254 -26.03 22.39 -3.57
CA LEU A 254 -27.14 21.68 -4.21
C LEU A 254 -28.49 22.04 -3.56
N ALA A 255 -28.54 22.12 -2.23
CA ALA A 255 -29.74 22.51 -1.51
C ALA A 255 -30.17 23.96 -1.82
N ALA A 256 -29.20 24.86 -1.99
CA ALA A 256 -29.47 26.25 -2.40
C ALA A 256 -29.90 26.38 -3.88
N ALA A 257 -29.32 25.50 -4.74
CA ALA A 257 -29.66 25.46 -6.17
C ALA A 257 -31.03 24.84 -6.47
N THR A 258 -31.54 24.01 -5.54
CA THR A 258 -32.85 23.35 -5.68
C THR A 258 -33.82 23.92 -4.66
N PRO A 259 -34.52 25.03 -4.96
CA PRO A 259 -35.41 25.65 -4.02
C PRO A 259 -36.56 24.71 -3.65
N ARG A 260 -36.79 24.59 -2.33
CA ARG A 260 -37.91 23.83 -1.77
C ARG A 260 -38.87 24.78 -1.08
N PHE A 261 -40.12 24.37 -1.01
CA PHE A 261 -41.18 25.18 -0.45
C PHE A 261 -42.00 24.40 0.59
N PHE A 262 -42.45 25.07 1.62
CA PHE A 262 -43.54 24.59 2.45
C PHE A 262 -44.84 24.92 1.72
N ILE A 263 -45.65 23.91 1.45
CA ILE A 263 -46.96 24.05 0.82
C ILE A 263 -48.03 23.63 1.83
N ARG A 264 -49.07 24.42 1.97
CA ARG A 264 -50.21 24.06 2.83
C ARG A 264 -50.92 22.83 2.31
N ALA A 265 -51.18 21.88 3.22
CA ALA A 265 -51.86 20.62 2.90
C ALA A 265 -53.38 20.75 2.69
N ASP A 266 -53.93 21.97 2.60
CA ASP A 266 -55.36 22.22 2.40
C ASP A 266 -55.80 22.16 0.94
N GLY A 267 -54.89 21.79 0.03
CA GLY A 267 -55.16 21.70 -1.41
C GLY A 267 -55.32 23.05 -2.13
N ALA A 268 -54.93 24.15 -1.47
CA ALA A 268 -55.01 25.52 -2.09
C ALA A 268 -54.09 25.68 -3.30
N VAL A 269 -53.01 24.89 -3.40
CA VAL A 269 -52.02 24.92 -4.47
C VAL A 269 -52.05 23.62 -5.26
N ASN A 270 -52.13 23.71 -6.59
CA ASN A 270 -51.99 22.57 -7.49
C ASN A 270 -50.51 22.23 -7.68
N GLU A 271 -50.00 21.26 -6.87
CA GLU A 271 -48.58 20.85 -6.86
C GLU A 271 -48.12 20.31 -8.21
N ASN A 272 -48.99 19.60 -8.94
CA ASN A 272 -48.67 19.02 -10.25
C ASN A 272 -48.45 20.10 -11.31
N GLU A 273 -49.28 21.14 -11.32
CA GLU A 273 -49.08 22.25 -12.23
C GLU A 273 -47.91 23.13 -11.83
N TYR A 274 -47.64 23.29 -10.53
CA TYR A 274 -46.50 24.04 -10.03
C TYR A 274 -45.17 23.35 -10.39
N ALA A 275 -45.13 22.04 -10.38
CA ALA A 275 -43.93 21.24 -10.74
C ALA A 275 -43.69 21.20 -12.27
N ASP A 276 -44.71 21.48 -13.07
CA ASP A 276 -44.61 21.46 -14.54
C ASP A 276 -44.18 22.82 -15.10
N TRP A 277 -42.89 22.99 -15.33
CA TRP A 277 -42.28 24.20 -15.87
C TRP A 277 -42.71 24.56 -17.30
N THR A 278 -43.43 23.69 -17.99
CA THR A 278 -43.95 23.95 -19.33
C THR A 278 -45.28 24.69 -19.29
N ARG A 279 -45.93 24.75 -18.14
CA ARG A 279 -47.23 25.45 -17.96
C ARG A 279 -47.01 26.87 -17.45
N PRO A 280 -47.50 27.90 -18.17
CA PRO A 280 -47.34 29.27 -17.73
C PRO A 280 -48.31 29.68 -16.61
N PHE A 281 -49.30 28.86 -16.31
CA PHE A 281 -50.35 29.14 -15.31
C PHE A 281 -50.48 27.95 -14.32
N VAL A 282 -50.58 28.30 -13.04
CA VAL A 282 -50.86 27.36 -11.95
C VAL A 282 -52.24 27.71 -11.38
N HIS A 283 -53.18 26.77 -11.43
CA HIS A 283 -54.51 26.99 -10.92
C HIS A 283 -54.59 26.79 -9.41
N THR A 284 -55.33 27.62 -8.70
CA THR A 284 -55.49 27.59 -7.25
C THR A 284 -56.93 27.35 -6.84
N ASN A 285 -57.14 26.57 -5.79
CA ASN A 285 -58.45 26.38 -5.20
C ASN A 285 -58.60 27.29 -3.98
N GLY A 286 -59.20 28.47 -4.16
CA GLY A 286 -59.40 29.44 -3.09
C GLY A 286 -58.38 30.62 -3.10
N ASN A 287 -58.40 31.40 -2.01
CA ASN A 287 -57.52 32.55 -1.88
C ASN A 287 -56.09 32.13 -1.52
N LEU A 288 -55.12 32.55 -2.32
CA LEU A 288 -53.71 32.44 -1.99
C LEU A 288 -53.38 33.42 -0.87
N GLY A 289 -53.22 32.94 0.34
CA GLY A 289 -52.61 33.70 1.44
C GLY A 289 -51.07 33.68 1.31
N ALA A 290 -50.41 34.65 1.94
CA ALA A 290 -48.94 34.69 2.01
C ALA A 290 -48.30 33.43 2.58
N ASP A 291 -49.10 32.65 3.35
CA ASP A 291 -48.65 31.42 4.00
C ASP A 291 -48.97 30.14 3.19
N SER A 292 -49.57 30.25 2.01
CA SER A 292 -49.91 29.09 1.17
C SER A 292 -48.68 28.41 0.59
N ILE A 293 -47.63 29.16 0.28
CA ILE A 293 -46.31 28.72 -0.18
C ILE A 293 -45.25 29.56 0.52
N ALA A 294 -44.40 28.91 1.29
CA ALA A 294 -43.26 29.57 1.94
C ALA A 294 -41.95 28.94 1.50
N PRO A 295 -40.99 29.68 0.96
CA PRO A 295 -39.72 29.13 0.55
C PRO A 295 -38.93 28.66 1.77
N ILE A 296 -38.36 27.44 1.69
CA ILE A 296 -37.37 26.95 2.67
C ILE A 296 -36.04 27.63 2.34
N ARG A 297 -35.67 28.59 3.14
CA ARG A 297 -34.41 29.32 2.94
C ARG A 297 -33.22 28.43 3.41
N VAL A 298 -32.35 28.10 2.48
CA VAL A 298 -31.03 27.52 2.81
C VAL A 298 -30.08 28.70 2.97
N PRO A 299 -29.44 28.86 4.14
CA PRO A 299 -28.47 29.94 4.32
C PRO A 299 -27.32 29.79 3.33
N ALA A 300 -26.88 30.88 2.73
CA ALA A 300 -25.70 30.89 1.89
C ALA A 300 -24.47 30.47 2.70
N LEU A 301 -23.59 29.71 2.06
CA LEU A 301 -22.28 29.37 2.68
C LEU A 301 -21.47 30.65 2.88
N ASP A 302 -20.96 30.85 4.07
CA ASP A 302 -20.01 31.90 4.37
C ASP A 302 -18.65 31.58 3.69
N SER A 303 -17.96 32.61 3.22
CA SER A 303 -16.60 32.51 2.64
C SER A 303 -15.58 31.86 3.57
N VAL A 304 -15.83 31.89 4.88
CA VAL A 304 -15.03 31.21 5.90
C VAL A 304 -14.87 29.71 5.61
N TYR A 305 -15.90 29.03 5.12
CA TYR A 305 -15.81 27.59 4.81
C TYR A 305 -14.80 27.29 3.70
N VAL A 306 -14.79 28.15 2.67
CA VAL A 306 -13.83 28.01 1.55
C VAL A 306 -12.41 28.32 2.02
N ALA A 307 -12.24 29.36 2.85
CA ALA A 307 -10.94 29.70 3.41
C ALA A 307 -10.36 28.58 4.29
N VAL A 308 -11.18 27.98 5.15
CA VAL A 308 -10.76 26.83 6.00
C VAL A 308 -10.38 25.63 5.15
N LEU A 309 -11.16 25.33 4.09
CA LEU A 309 -10.84 24.26 3.16
C LEU A 309 -9.48 24.47 2.49
N GLN A 310 -9.23 25.68 1.98
CA GLN A 310 -7.95 26.03 1.34
C GLN A 310 -6.77 25.93 2.32
N ASN A 311 -6.95 26.40 3.55
CA ASN A 311 -5.94 26.26 4.61
C ASN A 311 -5.63 24.79 4.91
N LYS A 312 -6.63 23.92 4.95
CA LYS A 312 -6.42 22.48 5.18
C LYS A 312 -5.70 21.79 4.02
N ILE A 313 -5.98 22.20 2.79
CA ILE A 313 -5.25 21.72 1.61
C ILE A 313 -3.78 22.17 1.66
N ALA A 314 -3.53 23.44 2.00
CA ALA A 314 -2.18 23.98 2.14
C ALA A 314 -1.40 23.27 3.26
N GLU A 315 -2.01 23.08 4.44
CA GLU A 315 -1.42 22.33 5.56
C GLU A 315 -1.02 20.91 5.16
N MET A 316 -1.89 20.20 4.41
CA MET A 316 -1.58 18.85 3.94
C MET A 316 -0.43 18.85 2.93
N LYS A 317 -0.38 19.80 2.00
CA LYS A 317 0.73 19.95 1.05
C LYS A 317 2.05 20.23 1.75
N GLU A 318 2.06 21.08 2.78
CA GLU A 318 3.24 21.36 3.59
C GLU A 318 3.70 20.14 4.37
N THR A 319 2.78 19.41 5.00
CA THR A 319 3.07 18.17 5.73
C THR A 319 3.68 17.11 4.81
N ALA A 320 3.19 17.01 3.58
CA ALA A 320 3.75 16.10 2.57
C ALA A 320 5.06 16.63 1.94
N GLY A 321 5.47 17.86 2.24
CA GLY A 321 6.65 18.49 1.64
C GLY A 321 6.49 18.81 0.15
N ASN A 322 5.26 18.87 -0.35
CA ASN A 322 4.96 19.25 -1.74
C ASN A 322 4.76 20.76 -1.82
N ARG A 323 5.84 21.49 -2.00
CA ARG A 323 5.77 22.95 -2.23
C ARG A 323 5.58 23.24 -3.71
N ASP A 324 4.77 24.24 -4.03
CA ASP A 324 4.50 24.65 -5.43
C ASP A 324 5.77 25.04 -6.21
N VAL A 325 6.82 25.48 -5.50
CA VAL A 325 8.15 25.78 -6.07
C VAL A 325 8.81 24.54 -6.67
N MET A 326 8.62 23.36 -6.08
CA MET A 326 9.21 22.09 -6.59
C MET A 326 8.47 21.56 -7.82
N SER A 327 7.22 21.98 -8.02
CA SER A 327 6.41 21.62 -9.20
C SER A 327 6.48 22.67 -10.33
N GLY A 328 7.44 23.62 -10.28
CA GLY A 328 7.64 24.63 -11.32
C GLY A 328 6.67 25.82 -11.22
N GLY A 329 5.93 25.93 -10.13
CA GLY A 329 5.14 27.12 -9.83
C GLY A 329 6.05 28.30 -9.45
N THR A 330 5.97 29.41 -10.18
CA THR A 330 6.61 30.66 -9.77
C THR A 330 5.96 31.15 -8.48
N ALA A 331 6.80 31.48 -7.48
CA ALA A 331 6.32 32.20 -6.31
C ALA A 331 5.74 33.54 -6.76
N GLY A 332 4.43 33.68 -6.71
CA GLY A 332 3.71 34.94 -6.93
C GLY A 332 3.74 35.81 -5.68
#